data_e7a2407424b20f9f6ff2586161c7bf35
#
_entry.id   e7a2407424b20f9f6ff2586161c7bf35
#
_cell.length_a   1.000
_cell.length_b   1.000
_cell.length_c   1.000
_cell.angle_alpha   90.00
_cell.angle_beta   90.00
_cell.angle_gamma   90.00
#
_symmetry.space_group_name_H-M   'P 1'
#
loop_
_entity.id
_entity.type
_entity.pdbx_description
1 polymer ?
#
loop_
_entity_poly.entity_id
_entity_poly.type
_entity_poly.pdbx_seq_one_letter_code
_entity_poly.pdbx_strand_id
1 'polypeptide(L)'
;MGAPLRSETLTRKPRGFCTDPVRVMIVDDSLTVRTVFSRMIKQEHDMVIVGTANTAEAGLSDLPGAAPDVMMLDLEMPGMGGLEALPKIMEIAPKTKVLVISSLTADGAESTVKALSLGAADTMLKPRPGGFDDDYKAGLLGKIRALKGLPPEETEQAAPSSANAPQVGKPPQAIAIGASTGGIHALNLFLRQVPQNFDLPILVTQHLPASFIPVFAQQMEMAGNRPAVLADEGTV
;
A
#
# COMPACT_ATOMS: atom_id res chain seq x y z
N MET A 1 -3.31 67.72 -3.41
CA MET A 1 -2.39 66.98 -2.54
C MET A 1 -3.01 65.65 -2.24
N GLY A 2 -2.69 64.62 -3.02
CA GLY A 2 -3.19 63.27 -2.86
C GLY A 2 -2.14 62.41 -2.21
N ALA A 3 -2.47 61.76 -1.11
CA ALA A 3 -1.61 60.79 -0.45
C ALA A 3 -1.65 59.43 -1.20
N PRO A 4 -0.52 58.72 -1.34
CA PRO A 4 -0.51 57.42 -2.01
C PRO A 4 -1.02 56.33 -1.06
N LEU A 5 -1.95 55.50 -1.57
CA LEU A 5 -2.40 54.28 -0.95
C LEU A 5 -1.25 53.28 -0.89
N ARG A 6 -0.86 52.89 0.33
CA ARG A 6 0.07 51.76 0.57
C ARG A 6 -0.65 50.45 0.28
N SER A 7 -0.19 49.75 -0.74
CA SER A 7 -0.55 48.36 -0.97
C SER A 7 0.12 47.46 0.10
N GLU A 8 -0.61 47.06 1.11
CA GLU A 8 -0.18 45.99 2.01
C GLU A 8 -0.25 44.66 1.26
N THR A 9 0.92 44.19 0.87
CA THR A 9 1.07 42.80 0.36
C THR A 9 0.88 41.85 1.52
N LEU A 10 -0.32 41.30 1.64
CA LEU A 10 -0.61 40.21 2.55
C LEU A 10 0.20 38.98 2.10
N THR A 11 1.37 38.79 2.68
CA THR A 11 2.13 37.57 2.61
C THR A 11 1.32 36.48 3.31
N ARG A 12 0.59 35.71 2.52
CA ARG A 12 -0.13 34.51 2.98
C ARG A 12 0.91 33.51 3.46
N LYS A 13 1.11 33.39 4.78
CA LYS A 13 1.86 32.28 5.39
C LYS A 13 1.31 30.97 4.82
N PRO A 14 2.16 30.03 4.35
CA PRO A 14 1.69 28.71 3.97
C PRO A 14 1.01 28.09 5.20
N ARG A 15 -0.22 27.64 5.05
CA ARG A 15 -0.92 26.84 6.08
C ARG A 15 -0.15 25.55 6.17
N GLY A 16 0.74 25.43 7.15
CA GLY A 16 1.30 24.16 7.53
C GLY A 16 0.14 23.23 7.92
N PHE A 17 -0.13 22.22 7.12
CA PHE A 17 -0.97 21.11 7.52
C PHE A 17 -0.22 20.42 8.65
N CYS A 18 -0.59 20.72 9.90
CA CYS A 18 -0.19 19.94 11.05
C CYS A 18 -1.02 18.66 10.98
N THR A 19 -0.61 17.73 10.11
CA THR A 19 -1.16 16.37 10.11
C THR A 19 -0.49 15.63 11.25
N ASP A 20 -1.28 14.97 12.09
CA ASP A 20 -0.75 14.10 13.14
C ASP A 20 0.21 13.09 12.51
N PRO A 21 1.37 12.81 13.15
CA PRO A 21 2.34 11.88 12.60
C PRO A 21 1.71 10.50 12.39
N VAL A 22 2.13 9.81 11.33
CA VAL A 22 1.69 8.44 11.05
C VAL A 22 2.13 7.52 12.16
N ARG A 23 1.20 6.88 12.81
CA ARG A 23 1.42 5.92 13.90
C ARG A 23 1.75 4.56 13.33
N VAL A 24 2.99 4.12 13.47
CA VAL A 24 3.47 2.86 12.88
C VAL A 24 3.75 1.83 13.96
N MET A 25 3.26 0.62 13.78
CA MET A 25 3.59 -0.56 14.58
C MET A 25 4.35 -1.57 13.73
N ILE A 26 5.37 -2.22 14.33
CA ILE A 26 6.21 -3.21 13.62
C ILE A 26 6.08 -4.56 14.32
N VAL A 27 5.69 -5.59 13.57
CA VAL A 27 5.57 -6.98 14.05
C VAL A 27 6.41 -7.88 13.14
N ASP A 28 7.54 -8.35 13.65
CA ASP A 28 8.52 -9.16 12.91
C ASP A 28 9.37 -9.93 13.94
N ASP A 29 9.70 -11.17 13.76
CA ASP A 29 10.47 -11.97 14.72
C ASP A 29 11.96 -11.59 14.77
N SER A 30 12.49 -11.03 13.68
CA SER A 30 13.89 -10.61 13.57
C SER A 30 14.16 -9.31 14.31
N LEU A 31 14.99 -9.37 15.37
CA LEU A 31 15.44 -8.16 16.07
C LEU A 31 16.15 -7.17 15.14
N THR A 32 16.94 -7.68 14.19
CA THR A 32 17.67 -6.86 13.23
C THR A 32 16.70 -6.09 12.33
N VAL A 33 15.68 -6.75 11.77
CA VAL A 33 14.68 -6.13 10.91
C VAL A 33 13.91 -5.06 11.68
N ARG A 34 13.39 -5.40 12.89
CA ARG A 34 12.69 -4.43 13.73
C ARG A 34 13.56 -3.21 14.05
N THR A 35 14.86 -3.42 14.34
CA THR A 35 15.78 -2.32 14.65
C THR A 35 16.01 -1.40 13.47
N VAL A 36 16.23 -1.98 12.27
CA VAL A 36 16.49 -1.21 11.05
C VAL A 36 15.24 -0.43 10.64
N PHE A 37 14.06 -1.06 10.60
CA PHE A 37 12.82 -0.37 10.29
C PHE A 37 12.51 0.72 11.31
N SER A 38 12.72 0.44 12.60
CA SER A 38 12.56 1.45 13.64
C SER A 38 13.48 2.66 13.43
N ARG A 39 14.74 2.43 13.02
CA ARG A 39 15.68 3.50 12.74
C ARG A 39 15.25 4.33 11.52
N MET A 40 14.81 3.68 10.44
CA MET A 40 14.33 4.36 9.23
C MET A 40 13.15 5.28 9.54
N ILE A 41 12.15 4.77 10.27
CA ILE A 41 10.94 5.50 10.62
C ILE A 41 11.23 6.65 11.59
N LYS A 42 12.08 6.43 12.62
CA LYS A 42 12.42 7.48 13.59
C LYS A 42 13.21 8.66 13.02
N GLN A 43 13.76 8.53 11.81
CA GLN A 43 14.42 9.64 11.12
C GLN A 43 13.41 10.59 10.44
N GLU A 44 12.16 10.17 10.30
CA GLU A 44 11.11 10.95 9.65
C GLU A 44 10.30 11.74 10.69
N HIS A 45 10.06 13.02 10.42
CA HIS A 45 9.33 13.91 11.34
C HIS A 45 7.81 13.72 11.29
N ASP A 46 7.31 13.10 10.21
CA ASP A 46 5.90 12.84 9.95
C ASP A 46 5.46 11.44 10.39
N MET A 47 6.32 10.67 11.07
CA MET A 47 6.03 9.31 11.51
C MET A 47 6.44 9.08 12.97
N VAL A 48 5.73 8.20 13.66
CA VAL A 48 6.04 7.78 15.03
C VAL A 48 5.81 6.28 15.21
N ILE A 49 6.75 5.60 15.89
CA ILE A 49 6.58 4.20 16.26
C ILE A 49 5.77 4.13 17.55
N VAL A 50 4.64 3.46 17.50
CA VAL A 50 3.70 3.29 18.63
C VAL A 50 3.74 1.90 19.24
N GLY A 51 4.43 0.94 18.60
CA GLY A 51 4.62 -0.40 19.14
C GLY A 51 5.61 -1.21 18.30
N THR A 52 6.26 -2.20 18.95
CA THR A 52 7.07 -3.22 18.28
C THR A 52 6.85 -4.55 18.97
N ALA A 53 6.58 -5.60 18.21
CA ALA A 53 6.39 -6.95 18.73
C ALA A 53 7.25 -7.96 17.95
N ASN A 54 7.67 -9.02 18.63
CA ASN A 54 8.48 -10.10 18.05
C ASN A 54 7.66 -11.36 17.73
N THR A 55 6.37 -11.36 18.04
CA THR A 55 5.42 -12.41 17.68
C THR A 55 4.09 -11.78 17.31
N ALA A 56 3.27 -12.52 16.56
CA ALA A 56 1.95 -12.07 16.19
C ALA A 56 1.03 -11.92 17.40
N GLU A 57 1.14 -12.83 18.37
CA GLU A 57 0.35 -12.82 19.61
C GLU A 57 0.62 -11.56 20.44
N ALA A 58 1.90 -11.18 20.60
CA ALA A 58 2.28 -9.94 21.27
C ALA A 58 1.75 -8.72 20.50
N GLY A 59 1.87 -8.74 19.17
CA GLY A 59 1.32 -7.70 18.30
C GLY A 59 -0.18 -7.51 18.47
N LEU A 60 -0.95 -8.60 18.50
CA LEU A 60 -2.40 -8.58 18.73
C LEU A 60 -2.77 -8.05 20.12
N SER A 61 -1.99 -8.43 21.14
CA SER A 61 -2.20 -7.96 22.51
C SER A 61 -1.99 -6.44 22.65
N ASP A 62 -0.96 -5.91 22.00
CA ASP A 62 -0.59 -4.51 22.07
C ASP A 62 -1.44 -3.61 21.16
N LEU A 63 -2.06 -4.18 20.12
CA LEU A 63 -2.77 -3.48 19.07
C LEU A 63 -3.84 -2.49 19.56
N PRO A 64 -4.73 -2.83 20.53
CA PRO A 64 -5.75 -1.90 21.00
C PRO A 64 -5.17 -0.65 21.67
N GLY A 65 -4.07 -0.82 22.45
CA GLY A 65 -3.40 0.28 23.13
C GLY A 65 -2.52 1.12 22.20
N ALA A 66 -1.86 0.46 21.26
CA ALA A 66 -1.00 1.11 20.28
C ALA A 66 -1.81 1.90 19.24
N ALA A 67 -3.00 1.44 18.87
CA ALA A 67 -3.87 2.05 17.85
C ALA A 67 -3.09 2.63 16.65
N PRO A 68 -2.34 1.79 15.90
CA PRO A 68 -1.54 2.26 14.78
C PRO A 68 -2.39 2.62 13.57
N ASP A 69 -1.93 3.59 12.79
CA ASP A 69 -2.49 3.85 11.45
C ASP A 69 -2.03 2.78 10.45
N VAL A 70 -0.75 2.39 10.55
CA VAL A 70 -0.12 1.39 9.70
C VAL A 70 0.58 0.35 10.58
N MET A 71 0.31 -0.93 10.34
CA MET A 71 1.03 -2.06 10.92
C MET A 71 1.89 -2.71 9.84
N MET A 72 3.19 -2.77 10.05
CA MET A 72 4.11 -3.59 9.28
C MET A 72 4.09 -4.99 9.87
N LEU A 73 3.69 -5.99 9.09
CA LEU A 73 3.49 -7.36 9.54
C LEU A 73 4.33 -8.35 8.73
N ASP A 74 5.22 -9.04 9.39
CA ASP A 74 5.87 -10.21 8.81
C ASP A 74 4.89 -11.38 8.70
N LEU A 75 4.92 -12.10 7.59
CA LEU A 75 4.13 -13.32 7.42
C LEU A 75 4.80 -14.55 8.02
N GLU A 76 6.12 -14.60 8.01
CA GLU A 76 6.91 -15.76 8.36
C GLU A 76 7.48 -15.62 9.78
N MET A 77 6.63 -15.86 10.78
CA MET A 77 7.02 -15.83 12.19
C MET A 77 6.75 -17.19 12.86
N PRO A 78 7.58 -17.60 13.85
CA PRO A 78 7.29 -18.77 14.68
C PRO A 78 5.98 -18.64 15.46
N GLY A 79 5.30 -19.74 15.70
CA GLY A 79 4.01 -19.77 16.40
C GLY A 79 2.87 -19.36 15.48
N MET A 80 2.07 -18.37 15.88
CA MET A 80 1.07 -17.78 15.01
C MET A 80 1.77 -16.94 13.94
N GLY A 81 1.74 -17.37 12.68
CA GLY A 81 2.25 -16.60 11.56
C GLY A 81 1.41 -15.36 11.27
N GLY A 82 1.99 -14.40 10.56
CA GLY A 82 1.29 -13.15 10.20
C GLY A 82 0.03 -13.40 9.36
N LEU A 83 0.02 -14.43 8.53
CA LEU A 83 -1.15 -14.79 7.72
C LEU A 83 -2.35 -15.23 8.57
N GLU A 84 -2.11 -15.95 9.67
CA GLU A 84 -3.16 -16.34 10.63
C GLU A 84 -3.58 -15.16 11.52
N ALA A 85 -2.65 -14.28 11.85
CA ALA A 85 -2.92 -13.10 12.66
C ALA A 85 -3.75 -12.05 11.92
N LEU A 86 -3.60 -11.94 10.60
CA LEU A 86 -4.18 -10.88 9.80
C LEU A 86 -5.72 -10.74 9.95
N PRO A 87 -6.54 -11.79 9.87
CA PRO A 87 -7.99 -11.66 10.10
C PRO A 87 -8.31 -11.12 11.49
N LYS A 88 -7.57 -11.54 12.52
CA LYS A 88 -7.74 -11.07 13.91
C LYS A 88 -7.37 -9.58 14.04
N ILE A 89 -6.31 -9.15 13.34
CA ILE A 89 -5.91 -7.73 13.29
C ILE A 89 -7.03 -6.90 12.66
N MET A 90 -7.59 -7.37 11.54
CA MET A 90 -8.67 -6.67 10.83
C MET A 90 -9.96 -6.57 11.68
N GLU A 91 -10.24 -7.59 12.50
CA GLU A 91 -11.37 -7.59 13.43
C GLU A 91 -11.15 -6.60 14.59
N ILE A 92 -9.98 -6.64 15.24
CA ILE A 92 -9.65 -5.81 16.41
C ILE A 92 -9.48 -4.34 16.01
N ALA A 93 -8.82 -4.08 14.88
CA ALA A 93 -8.45 -2.73 14.44
C ALA A 93 -8.77 -2.50 12.93
N PRO A 94 -10.04 -2.44 12.53
CA PRO A 94 -10.45 -2.35 11.12
C PRO A 94 -9.98 -1.08 10.40
N LYS A 95 -9.53 -0.07 11.13
CA LYS A 95 -8.97 1.17 10.57
C LYS A 95 -7.47 1.09 10.30
N THR A 96 -6.77 0.16 10.97
CA THR A 96 -5.33 -0.04 10.78
C THR A 96 -5.06 -0.61 9.39
N LYS A 97 -4.15 0.00 8.65
CA LYS A 97 -3.70 -0.51 7.35
C LYS A 97 -2.53 -1.47 7.56
N VAL A 98 -2.66 -2.70 7.08
CA VAL A 98 -1.59 -3.69 7.22
C VAL A 98 -0.72 -3.68 5.98
N LEU A 99 0.56 -3.33 6.14
CA LEU A 99 1.62 -3.48 5.16
C LEU A 99 2.35 -4.80 5.44
N VAL A 100 2.15 -5.76 4.58
CA VAL A 100 2.79 -7.08 4.70
C VAL A 100 4.24 -6.99 4.26
N ILE A 101 5.14 -7.53 5.08
CA ILE A 101 6.56 -7.67 4.76
C ILE A 101 6.83 -9.15 4.51
N SER A 102 7.22 -9.52 3.30
CA SER A 102 7.33 -10.93 2.89
C SER A 102 8.69 -11.28 2.31
N SER A 103 9.05 -12.55 2.41
CA SER A 103 10.26 -13.08 1.77
C SER A 103 10.12 -13.22 0.25
N LEU A 104 11.26 -13.29 -0.47
CA LEU A 104 11.31 -13.47 -1.93
C LEU A 104 11.22 -14.97 -2.33
N THR A 105 10.55 -15.80 -1.56
CA THR A 105 10.36 -17.21 -1.87
C THR A 105 9.05 -17.44 -2.63
N ALA A 106 8.91 -18.59 -3.30
CA ALA A 106 7.65 -18.97 -3.95
C ALA A 106 6.51 -19.07 -2.91
N ASP A 107 6.77 -19.69 -1.76
CA ASP A 107 5.82 -19.81 -0.65
C ASP A 107 5.46 -18.42 -0.07
N GLY A 108 6.45 -17.52 0.01
CA GLY A 108 6.23 -16.14 0.43
C GLY A 108 5.36 -15.36 -0.55
N ALA A 109 5.47 -15.62 -1.85
CA ALA A 109 4.61 -15.00 -2.87
C ALA A 109 3.15 -15.44 -2.71
N GLU A 110 2.90 -16.74 -2.54
CA GLU A 110 1.55 -17.29 -2.33
C GLU A 110 0.93 -16.75 -1.03
N SER A 111 1.69 -16.79 0.07
CA SER A 111 1.26 -16.25 1.37
C SER A 111 0.95 -14.75 1.29
N THR A 112 1.74 -13.99 0.54
CA THR A 112 1.53 -12.55 0.32
C THR A 112 0.23 -12.26 -0.41
N VAL A 113 -0.02 -12.97 -1.52
CA VAL A 113 -1.26 -12.78 -2.27
C VAL A 113 -2.47 -13.18 -1.44
N LYS A 114 -2.37 -14.26 -0.68
CA LYS A 114 -3.41 -14.65 0.27
C LYS A 114 -3.64 -13.58 1.35
N ALA A 115 -2.59 -12.99 1.90
CA ALA A 115 -2.71 -11.89 2.85
C ALA A 115 -3.44 -10.68 2.24
N LEU A 116 -3.13 -10.31 1.00
CA LEU A 116 -3.82 -9.25 0.28
C LEU A 116 -5.31 -9.57 0.08
N SER A 117 -5.66 -10.83 -0.19
CA SER A 117 -7.07 -11.26 -0.30
C SER A 117 -7.81 -11.22 1.05
N LEU A 118 -7.10 -11.39 2.16
CA LEU A 118 -7.62 -11.33 3.52
C LEU A 118 -7.72 -9.89 4.06
N GLY A 119 -7.32 -8.89 3.29
CA GLY A 119 -7.49 -7.49 3.65
C GLY A 119 -6.20 -6.73 3.97
N ALA A 120 -5.01 -7.32 3.78
CA ALA A 120 -3.79 -6.55 3.81
C ALA A 120 -3.85 -5.42 2.76
N ALA A 121 -3.42 -4.23 3.15
CA ALA A 121 -3.56 -3.04 2.31
C ALA A 121 -2.50 -2.97 1.21
N ASP A 122 -1.30 -3.48 1.47
CA ASP A 122 -0.20 -3.54 0.50
C ASP A 122 0.88 -4.53 0.97
N THR A 123 1.89 -4.74 0.13
CA THR A 123 3.02 -5.62 0.41
C THR A 123 4.35 -4.96 0.07
N MET A 124 5.40 -5.41 0.75
CA MET A 124 6.79 -5.08 0.44
C MET A 124 7.68 -6.30 0.68
N LEU A 125 8.67 -6.50 -0.18
CA LEU A 125 9.64 -7.57 0.00
C LEU A 125 10.60 -7.25 1.16
N LYS A 126 10.94 -8.26 1.96
CA LYS A 126 12.08 -8.16 2.88
C LYS A 126 13.36 -7.94 2.05
N PRO A 127 14.20 -6.99 2.43
CA PRO A 127 15.46 -6.79 1.72
C PRO A 127 16.39 -7.98 1.98
N ARG A 128 17.21 -8.32 0.99
CA ARG A 128 18.32 -9.24 1.20
C ARG A 128 19.33 -8.65 2.20
N PRO A 129 20.20 -9.47 2.84
CA PRO A 129 21.27 -8.93 3.66
C PRO A 129 22.08 -7.87 2.90
N GLY A 130 22.19 -6.67 3.46
CA GLY A 130 22.80 -5.50 2.82
C GLY A 130 21.88 -4.66 1.91
N GLY A 131 20.64 -5.08 1.67
CA GLY A 131 19.68 -4.37 0.80
C GLY A 131 18.81 -3.32 1.51
N PHE A 132 19.21 -2.86 2.68
CA PHE A 132 18.57 -1.72 3.36
C PHE A 132 19.18 -0.39 2.88
N ASP A 133 19.14 -0.16 1.56
CA ASP A 133 19.62 1.06 0.93
C ASP A 133 18.58 2.20 0.96
N ASP A 134 18.99 3.34 0.43
CA ASP A 134 18.15 4.55 0.41
C ASP A 134 16.91 4.37 -0.49
N ASP A 135 17.01 3.60 -1.58
CA ASP A 135 15.88 3.32 -2.46
C ASP A 135 14.85 2.45 -1.76
N TYR A 136 15.30 1.42 -1.02
CA TYR A 136 14.41 0.60 -0.20
C TYR A 136 13.73 1.43 0.89
N LYS A 137 14.50 2.28 1.57
CA LYS A 137 13.97 3.21 2.58
C LYS A 137 12.92 4.12 1.98
N ALA A 138 13.21 4.76 0.86
CA ALA A 138 12.26 5.66 0.18
C ALA A 138 10.97 4.93 -0.22
N GLY A 139 11.08 3.71 -0.76
CA GLY A 139 9.94 2.87 -1.11
C GLY A 139 9.07 2.50 0.10
N LEU A 140 9.69 2.09 1.22
CA LEU A 140 9.00 1.76 2.46
C LEU A 140 8.23 2.98 3.01
N LEU A 141 8.91 4.10 3.17
CA LEU A 141 8.31 5.33 3.71
C LEU A 141 7.20 5.86 2.81
N GLY A 142 7.39 5.80 1.49
CA GLY A 142 6.38 6.15 0.51
C GLY A 142 5.11 5.30 0.63
N LYS A 143 5.25 3.98 0.82
CA LYS A 143 4.11 3.08 1.06
C LYS A 143 3.38 3.40 2.38
N ILE A 144 4.11 3.64 3.46
CA ILE A 144 3.52 3.99 4.75
C ILE A 144 2.70 5.29 4.63
N ARG A 145 3.24 6.33 3.98
CA ARG A 145 2.53 7.61 3.72
C ARG A 145 1.28 7.40 2.88
N ALA A 146 1.40 6.64 1.80
CA ALA A 146 0.27 6.35 0.91
C ALA A 146 -0.86 5.61 1.64
N LEU A 147 -0.53 4.67 2.53
CA LEU A 147 -1.52 3.93 3.32
C LEU A 147 -2.25 4.82 4.33
N LYS A 148 -1.60 5.82 4.89
CA LYS A 148 -2.26 6.85 5.72
C LYS A 148 -3.09 7.83 4.90
N GLY A 149 -2.93 7.86 3.57
CA GLY A 149 -3.58 8.83 2.69
C GLY A 149 -2.88 10.21 2.68
N LEU A 150 -1.64 10.27 3.14
CA LEU A 150 -0.79 11.45 2.98
C LEU A 150 -0.24 11.48 1.55
N PRO A 151 -0.19 12.65 0.90
CA PRO A 151 0.48 12.77 -0.39
C PRO A 151 1.95 12.35 -0.23
N PRO A 152 2.54 11.65 -1.22
CA PRO A 152 3.98 11.42 -1.22
C PRO A 152 4.69 12.78 -1.18
N GLU A 153 5.83 12.87 -0.46
CA GLU A 153 6.70 14.04 -0.57
C GLU A 153 6.94 14.31 -2.06
N GLU A 154 6.67 15.54 -2.49
CA GLU A 154 6.72 15.94 -3.90
C GLU A 154 8.10 15.67 -4.50
N THR A 155 8.30 14.50 -5.07
CA THR A 155 9.05 14.43 -6.31
C THR A 155 8.16 15.10 -7.34
N GLU A 156 8.64 16.16 -7.98
CA GLU A 156 7.97 16.90 -9.07
C GLU A 156 7.51 15.89 -10.16
N GLN A 157 6.40 15.23 -9.93
CA GLN A 157 5.70 14.49 -10.97
C GLN A 157 4.61 15.39 -11.52
N ALA A 158 4.69 15.61 -12.81
CA ALA A 158 3.79 16.43 -13.58
C ALA A 158 2.34 16.27 -13.11
N ALA A 159 1.70 17.40 -12.82
CA ALA A 159 0.28 17.47 -12.56
C ALA A 159 -0.48 16.65 -13.61
N PRO A 160 -1.49 15.86 -13.21
CA PRO A 160 -2.31 15.17 -14.20
C PRO A 160 -2.87 16.21 -15.16
N SER A 161 -2.50 16.05 -16.43
CA SER A 161 -3.07 16.81 -17.52
C SER A 161 -4.59 16.77 -17.36
N SER A 162 -5.24 17.92 -17.30
CA SER A 162 -6.69 18.04 -17.23
C SER A 162 -7.32 17.09 -18.23
N ALA A 163 -7.99 16.06 -17.72
CA ALA A 163 -8.72 15.14 -18.56
C ALA A 163 -9.69 15.97 -19.38
N ASN A 164 -9.50 15.98 -20.71
CA ASN A 164 -10.48 16.53 -21.63
C ASN A 164 -11.82 15.90 -21.32
N ALA A 165 -12.85 16.70 -21.17
CA ALA A 165 -14.21 16.21 -21.04
C ALA A 165 -14.48 15.13 -22.12
N PRO A 166 -15.13 14.01 -21.78
CA PRO A 166 -15.36 12.95 -22.74
C PRO A 166 -16.11 13.51 -23.93
N GLN A 167 -15.44 13.55 -25.08
CA GLN A 167 -16.15 13.76 -26.33
C GLN A 167 -17.09 12.55 -26.47
N VAL A 168 -18.34 12.80 -26.79
CA VAL A 168 -19.34 11.77 -27.15
C VAL A 168 -18.78 11.02 -28.35
N GLY A 169 -18.01 9.99 -28.08
CA GLY A 169 -17.27 9.19 -29.06
C GLY A 169 -17.83 7.79 -29.12
N LYS A 170 -17.19 6.92 -29.89
CA LYS A 170 -17.51 5.50 -30.00
C LYS A 170 -17.66 4.85 -28.62
N PRO A 171 -18.55 3.85 -28.46
CA PRO A 171 -18.67 3.12 -27.21
C PRO A 171 -17.30 2.55 -26.76
N PRO A 172 -17.03 2.48 -25.46
CA PRO A 172 -15.77 1.93 -24.96
C PRO A 172 -15.60 0.48 -25.43
N GLN A 173 -14.38 0.09 -25.75
CA GLN A 173 -14.03 -1.26 -26.21
C GLN A 173 -13.21 -2.04 -25.17
N ALA A 174 -12.67 -1.37 -24.16
CA ALA A 174 -11.91 -1.96 -23.07
C ALA A 174 -11.92 -1.04 -21.86
N ILE A 175 -11.66 -1.60 -20.67
CA ILE A 175 -11.35 -0.85 -19.46
C ILE A 175 -9.86 -1.03 -19.15
N ALA A 176 -9.14 0.07 -18.93
CA ALA A 176 -7.76 0.04 -18.48
C ALA A 176 -7.66 0.57 -17.03
N ILE A 177 -7.07 -0.21 -16.15
CA ILE A 177 -6.93 0.10 -14.72
C ILE A 177 -5.46 0.08 -14.35
N GLY A 178 -4.93 1.24 -13.94
CA GLY A 178 -3.62 1.35 -13.31
C GLY A 178 -3.76 1.35 -11.79
N ALA A 179 -3.00 0.49 -11.11
CA ALA A 179 -3.05 0.38 -9.68
C ALA A 179 -1.64 0.26 -9.05
N SER A 180 -1.52 0.75 -7.82
CA SER A 180 -0.28 0.71 -7.02
C SER A 180 -0.64 0.38 -5.56
N THR A 181 -0.04 1.06 -4.58
CA THR A 181 -0.31 0.87 -3.14
C THR A 181 -1.81 0.89 -2.84
N GLY A 182 -2.30 -0.15 -2.17
CA GLY A 182 -3.74 -0.34 -1.88
C GLY A 182 -4.59 -0.80 -3.07
N GLY A 183 -4.04 -0.83 -4.29
CA GLY A 183 -4.78 -1.16 -5.51
C GLY A 183 -5.30 -2.59 -5.55
N ILE A 184 -4.59 -3.54 -4.97
CA ILE A 184 -4.97 -4.96 -5.01
C ILE A 184 -6.29 -5.20 -4.27
N HIS A 185 -6.45 -4.59 -3.09
CA HIS A 185 -7.70 -4.69 -2.35
C HIS A 185 -8.87 -4.04 -3.14
N ALA A 186 -8.64 -2.86 -3.70
CA ALA A 186 -9.65 -2.17 -4.51
C ALA A 186 -10.02 -2.96 -5.77
N LEU A 187 -9.05 -3.57 -6.45
CA LEU A 187 -9.27 -4.44 -7.61
C LEU A 187 -10.10 -5.67 -7.24
N ASN A 188 -9.79 -6.33 -6.12
CA ASN A 188 -10.58 -7.47 -5.64
C ASN A 188 -12.05 -7.08 -5.40
N LEU A 189 -12.29 -5.94 -4.73
CA LEU A 189 -13.66 -5.45 -4.49
C LEU A 189 -14.36 -5.09 -5.79
N PHE A 190 -13.67 -4.43 -6.71
CA PHE A 190 -14.21 -4.05 -8.02
C PHE A 190 -14.59 -5.30 -8.84
N LEU A 191 -13.65 -6.24 -9.00
CA LEU A 191 -13.87 -7.43 -9.84
C LEU A 191 -15.00 -8.32 -9.32
N ARG A 192 -15.18 -8.42 -7.99
CA ARG A 192 -16.33 -9.14 -7.39
C ARG A 192 -17.68 -8.51 -7.73
N GLN A 193 -17.72 -7.21 -8.05
CA GLN A 193 -18.94 -6.50 -8.40
C GLN A 193 -19.20 -6.42 -9.89
N VAL A 194 -18.24 -6.79 -10.75
CA VAL A 194 -18.39 -6.80 -12.20
C VAL A 194 -19.34 -7.93 -12.59
N PRO A 195 -20.47 -7.64 -13.26
CA PRO A 195 -21.43 -8.66 -13.68
C PRO A 195 -20.80 -9.71 -14.60
N GLN A 196 -21.25 -10.97 -14.53
CA GLN A 196 -20.68 -12.06 -15.35
C GLN A 196 -20.92 -11.86 -16.86
N ASN A 197 -21.96 -11.12 -17.24
CA ASN A 197 -22.28 -10.76 -18.61
C ASN A 197 -21.58 -9.47 -19.09
N PHE A 198 -20.58 -9.00 -18.38
CA PHE A 198 -19.76 -7.86 -18.78
C PHE A 198 -18.72 -8.32 -19.81
N ASP A 199 -18.90 -7.91 -21.08
CA ASP A 199 -18.16 -8.44 -22.23
C ASP A 199 -16.89 -7.65 -22.59
N LEU A 200 -16.66 -6.48 -21.99
CA LEU A 200 -15.46 -5.72 -22.29
C LEU A 200 -14.22 -6.30 -21.60
N PRO A 201 -13.08 -6.38 -22.30
CA PRO A 201 -11.83 -6.77 -21.69
C PRO A 201 -11.39 -5.74 -20.63
N ILE A 202 -10.86 -6.24 -19.52
CA ILE A 202 -10.31 -5.42 -18.43
C ILE A 202 -8.80 -5.61 -18.41
N LEU A 203 -8.07 -4.55 -18.73
CA LEU A 203 -6.62 -4.51 -18.72
C LEU A 203 -6.17 -3.95 -17.37
N VAL A 204 -5.38 -4.71 -16.61
CA VAL A 204 -4.88 -4.31 -15.29
C VAL A 204 -3.38 -4.16 -15.31
N THR A 205 -2.90 -3.02 -14.85
CA THR A 205 -1.48 -2.78 -14.58
C THR A 205 -1.31 -2.54 -13.08
N GLN A 206 -0.46 -3.33 -12.42
CA GLN A 206 -0.18 -3.26 -11.00
C GLN A 206 1.32 -3.27 -10.76
N HIS A 207 1.82 -2.32 -9.97
CA HIS A 207 3.23 -2.32 -9.58
C HIS A 207 3.48 -3.41 -8.53
N LEU A 208 4.03 -4.53 -8.97
CA LEU A 208 4.40 -5.69 -8.16
C LEU A 208 5.76 -6.23 -8.57
N PRO A 209 6.50 -6.88 -7.65
CA PRO A 209 7.65 -7.69 -8.01
C PRO A 209 7.26 -8.79 -9.00
N ALA A 210 8.13 -9.09 -9.97
CA ALA A 210 7.85 -10.06 -11.03
C ALA A 210 7.43 -11.45 -10.50
N SER A 211 8.01 -11.88 -9.37
CA SER A 211 7.65 -13.15 -8.70
C SER A 211 6.19 -13.22 -8.22
N PHE A 212 5.53 -12.09 -8.01
CA PHE A 212 4.13 -12.04 -7.53
C PHE A 212 3.10 -11.96 -8.66
N ILE A 213 3.54 -11.64 -9.88
CA ILE A 213 2.62 -11.43 -11.01
C ILE A 213 1.77 -12.68 -11.32
N PRO A 214 2.32 -13.91 -11.41
CA PRO A 214 1.51 -15.09 -11.70
C PRO A 214 0.44 -15.36 -10.62
N VAL A 215 0.81 -15.23 -9.35
CA VAL A 215 -0.12 -15.46 -8.23
C VAL A 215 -1.17 -14.35 -8.16
N PHE A 216 -0.79 -13.12 -8.50
CA PHE A 216 -1.72 -12.00 -8.62
C PHE A 216 -2.76 -12.24 -9.74
N ALA A 217 -2.36 -12.75 -10.90
CA ALA A 217 -3.28 -13.09 -11.99
C ALA A 217 -4.30 -14.16 -11.53
N GLN A 218 -3.87 -15.22 -10.85
CA GLN A 218 -4.77 -16.22 -10.28
C GLN A 218 -5.77 -15.62 -9.29
N GLN A 219 -5.32 -14.66 -8.47
CA GLN A 219 -6.20 -13.97 -7.54
C GLN A 219 -7.26 -13.13 -8.27
N MET A 220 -6.88 -12.42 -9.34
CA MET A 220 -7.83 -11.65 -10.15
C MET A 220 -8.86 -12.56 -10.82
N GLU A 221 -8.43 -13.72 -11.31
CA GLU A 221 -9.32 -14.76 -11.84
C GLU A 221 -10.35 -15.22 -10.81
N MET A 222 -9.89 -15.59 -9.61
CA MET A 222 -10.79 -15.99 -8.53
C MET A 222 -11.73 -14.85 -8.09
N ALA A 223 -11.24 -13.62 -8.00
CA ALA A 223 -12.05 -12.48 -7.58
C ALA A 223 -13.15 -12.13 -8.59
N GLY A 224 -12.82 -12.17 -9.89
CA GLY A 224 -13.74 -11.83 -10.97
C GLY A 224 -14.60 -13.01 -11.45
N ASN A 225 -14.26 -14.24 -11.04
CA ASN A 225 -14.83 -15.48 -11.58
C ASN A 225 -14.81 -15.48 -13.12
N ARG A 226 -13.70 -15.06 -13.71
CA ARG A 226 -13.44 -14.96 -15.16
C ARG A 226 -11.96 -15.19 -15.45
N PRO A 227 -11.59 -15.72 -16.62
CA PRO A 227 -10.20 -15.97 -16.97
C PRO A 227 -9.35 -14.71 -16.83
N ALA A 228 -8.17 -14.84 -16.21
CA ALA A 228 -7.15 -13.82 -16.15
C ALA A 228 -5.86 -14.35 -16.77
N VAL A 229 -5.36 -13.66 -17.77
CA VAL A 229 -4.13 -14.04 -18.48
C VAL A 229 -3.08 -12.97 -18.32
N LEU A 230 -1.82 -13.40 -18.24
CA LEU A 230 -0.70 -12.47 -18.30
C LEU A 230 -0.55 -11.97 -19.73
N ALA A 231 -0.50 -10.63 -19.89
CA ALA A 231 -0.30 -10.04 -21.20
C ALA A 231 1.18 -10.07 -21.55
N ASP A 232 1.51 -10.90 -22.52
CA ASP A 232 2.83 -10.98 -23.16
C ASP A 232 2.75 -10.43 -24.59
N GLU A 233 3.90 -10.28 -25.25
CA GLU A 233 3.96 -9.85 -26.65
C GLU A 233 3.19 -10.85 -27.53
N GLY A 234 2.14 -10.38 -28.20
CA GLY A 234 1.27 -11.21 -29.04
C GLY A 234 0.04 -11.80 -28.33
N THR A 235 -0.22 -11.48 -27.07
CA THR A 235 -1.48 -11.82 -26.41
C THR A 235 -2.65 -11.09 -27.10
N VAL A 236 -3.67 -11.83 -27.54
CA VAL A 236 -4.87 -11.31 -28.22
C VAL A 236 -6.09 -11.52 -27.34
#